data_d1e20f40cc151466419083d086d573a4
#
_entry.id   d1e20f40cc151466419083d086d573a4
#
_cell.length_a   1.000
_cell.length_b   1.000
_cell.length_c   1.000
_cell.angle_alpha   90.00
_cell.angle_beta   90.00
_cell.angle_gamma   90.00
#
_symmetry.space_group_name_H-M   'P 1'
#
loop_
_entity.id
_entity.type
_entity.pdbx_description
1 polymer ?
#
loop_
_entity_poly.entity_id
_entity_poly.type
_entity_poly.pdbx_seq_one_letter_code
_entity_poly.pdbx_strand_id
1 'polypeptide(L)'
;MSGAKDSDESGFDDEEISEDVLSEESFLTDPEEEVAATTPEVELLNDVTQHYLNEIGAKPLFTPEEEYGWACRAQAGEFAARQKMIEHNLRLVVNIAKHYLNRGIPLLDLVEEGNLGLIHAIEKFDPGRGFRFSTYATWWIRQSIERAIMNQSRTIRLPVHVVKEINQILRAFRHLEFANGRETHLEQIAHLIDRPVEDVRRTLALNEHISSLDAPL
;
A
#
# COMPACT_ATOMS: atom_id res chain seq x y z
N MET A 1 43.91 14.78 14.37
CA MET A 1 43.45 14.41 13.01
C MET A 1 42.22 13.53 13.20
N SER A 2 41.09 14.19 13.07
CA SER A 2 39.77 13.65 13.36
C SER A 2 39.22 12.99 12.09
N GLY A 3 38.91 11.70 12.18
CA GLY A 3 38.22 10.97 11.11
C GLY A 3 36.72 10.95 11.42
N ALA A 4 35.95 11.70 10.65
CA ALA A 4 34.49 11.63 10.66
C ALA A 4 34.07 10.28 10.09
N LYS A 5 33.27 9.55 10.85
CA LYS A 5 32.49 8.39 10.41
C LYS A 5 31.13 8.93 9.99
N ASP A 6 30.89 8.97 8.69
CA ASP A 6 29.56 9.08 8.13
C ASP A 6 28.87 7.71 8.31
N SER A 7 27.98 7.64 9.27
CA SER A 7 27.03 6.55 9.44
C SER A 7 25.71 6.98 8.84
N ASP A 8 25.50 6.63 7.57
CA ASP A 8 24.24 6.69 6.88
C ASP A 8 23.42 5.44 7.27
N GLU A 9 22.91 5.44 8.49
CA GLU A 9 21.90 4.49 8.95
C GLU A 9 20.54 5.02 8.50
N SER A 10 20.07 4.56 7.33
CA SER A 10 18.65 4.57 7.00
C SER A 10 17.94 3.59 7.93
N GLY A 11 17.72 4.02 9.17
CA GLY A 11 16.95 3.30 10.17
C GLY A 11 15.52 3.11 9.65
N PHE A 12 15.14 1.87 9.40
CA PHE A 12 13.75 1.45 9.43
C PHE A 12 13.30 1.61 10.88
N ASP A 13 12.71 2.76 11.20
CA ASP A 13 12.05 2.95 12.47
C ASP A 13 10.88 1.95 12.54
N ASP A 14 11.06 0.92 13.35
CA ASP A 14 10.02 -0.01 13.81
C ASP A 14 9.04 0.73 14.75
N GLU A 15 8.51 1.90 14.33
CA GLU A 15 7.40 2.53 15.05
C GLU A 15 6.20 1.60 14.95
N GLU A 16 5.84 1.03 16.10
CA GLU A 16 4.59 0.33 16.38
C GLU A 16 3.41 1.14 15.78
N ILE A 17 3.01 0.75 14.56
CA ILE A 17 1.74 1.20 14.02
C ILE A 17 0.69 0.42 14.80
N SER A 18 0.07 1.10 15.78
CA SER A 18 -0.99 0.58 16.61
C SER A 18 -2.01 -0.25 15.80
N GLU A 19 -2.45 -1.37 16.37
CA GLU A 19 -3.40 -2.33 15.81
C GLU A 19 -4.73 -1.73 15.32
N ASP A 20 -5.01 -0.47 15.65
CA ASP A 20 -6.20 0.28 15.23
C ASP A 20 -6.27 0.57 13.72
N VAL A 21 -5.19 0.39 12.95
CA VAL A 21 -5.20 0.55 11.49
C VAL A 21 -5.64 -0.74 10.77
N LEU A 22 -5.73 -1.86 11.49
CA LEU A 22 -5.99 -3.19 10.92
C LEU A 22 -7.48 -3.55 10.77
N SER A 23 -8.41 -2.70 11.22
CA SER A 23 -9.85 -2.99 11.17
C SER A 23 -10.59 -2.42 9.96
N GLU A 24 -9.91 -2.20 8.83
CA GLU A 24 -10.52 -1.60 7.65
C GLU A 24 -10.77 -2.57 6.49
N GLU A 25 -11.70 -3.49 6.69
CA GLU A 25 -12.37 -4.18 5.59
C GLU A 25 -13.38 -3.31 4.81
N SER A 26 -13.54 -2.02 5.16
CA SER A 26 -14.61 -1.18 4.60
C SER A 26 -14.18 -0.17 3.54
N PHE A 27 -12.99 -0.31 2.94
CA PHE A 27 -12.55 0.59 1.85
C PHE A 27 -12.79 0.01 0.45
N LEU A 28 -13.66 -0.99 0.34
CA LEU A 28 -14.07 -1.60 -0.92
C LEU A 28 -15.43 -1.06 -1.33
N THR A 29 -15.47 -0.10 -2.21
CA THR A 29 -16.49 0.24 -3.20
C THR A 29 -15.97 1.46 -3.98
N ASP A 30 -15.94 1.52 -5.30
CA ASP A 30 -16.81 1.06 -6.36
C ASP A 30 -16.01 0.78 -7.63
N PRO A 31 -16.35 -0.22 -8.43
CA PRO A 31 -15.81 -0.43 -9.75
C PRO A 31 -16.86 -0.09 -10.80
N GLU A 32 -17.08 1.16 -11.13
CA GLU A 32 -17.75 1.57 -12.37
C GLU A 32 -17.38 3.02 -12.69
N GLU A 33 -16.28 3.22 -13.44
CA GLU A 33 -16.17 4.36 -14.34
C GLU A 33 -15.30 4.01 -15.55
N GLU A 34 -16.01 3.91 -16.66
CA GLU A 34 -15.71 4.28 -18.05
C GLU A 34 -14.34 3.90 -18.63
N VAL A 35 -14.47 3.04 -19.61
CA VAL A 35 -13.52 2.78 -20.69
C VAL A 35 -13.26 4.07 -21.47
N ALA A 36 -12.29 4.85 -21.05
CA ALA A 36 -11.78 5.98 -21.82
C ALA A 36 -10.85 5.45 -22.92
N ALA A 37 -11.00 6.04 -24.10
CA ALA A 37 -10.33 5.74 -25.36
C ALA A 37 -8.87 5.30 -25.21
N THR A 38 -8.56 4.10 -25.67
CA THR A 38 -7.22 3.50 -25.73
C THR A 38 -6.30 4.33 -26.62
N THR A 39 -5.35 5.02 -26.02
CA THR A 39 -4.19 5.55 -26.74
C THR A 39 -3.19 4.41 -26.96
N PRO A 40 -2.35 4.43 -28.02
CA PRO A 40 -1.37 3.37 -28.29
C PRO A 40 -0.39 3.12 -27.13
N GLU A 41 -0.16 4.09 -26.28
CA GLU A 41 0.66 3.95 -25.04
C GLU A 41 -0.05 3.07 -23.99
N VAL A 42 -1.38 3.15 -23.88
CA VAL A 42 -2.18 2.31 -22.98
C VAL A 42 -2.21 0.86 -23.45
N GLU A 43 -2.26 0.62 -24.76
CA GLU A 43 -2.20 -0.72 -25.33
C GLU A 43 -0.83 -1.38 -25.06
N LEU A 44 0.27 -0.64 -25.22
CA LEU A 44 1.63 -1.13 -24.95
C LEU A 44 1.84 -1.45 -23.46
N LEU A 45 1.35 -0.60 -22.56
CA LEU A 45 1.39 -0.82 -21.11
C LEU A 45 0.54 -2.03 -20.71
N ASN A 46 -0.61 -2.24 -21.35
CA ASN A 46 -1.45 -3.41 -21.14
C ASN A 46 -0.75 -4.68 -21.58
N ASP A 47 -0.03 -4.66 -22.71
CA ASP A 47 0.73 -5.81 -23.23
C ASP A 47 1.88 -6.19 -22.27
N VAL A 48 2.66 -5.22 -21.79
CA VAL A 48 3.73 -5.45 -20.80
C VAL A 48 3.17 -5.98 -19.48
N THR A 49 2.09 -5.38 -18.99
CA THR A 49 1.42 -5.83 -17.76
C THR A 49 0.91 -7.27 -17.91
N GLN A 50 0.29 -7.58 -19.05
CA GLN A 50 -0.24 -8.92 -19.32
C GLN A 50 0.89 -9.95 -19.44
N HIS A 51 2.02 -9.59 -20.07
CA HIS A 51 3.20 -10.45 -20.17
C HIS A 51 3.74 -10.78 -18.77
N TYR A 52 3.92 -9.78 -17.90
CA TYR A 52 4.34 -9.96 -16.52
C TYR A 52 3.38 -10.89 -15.75
N LEU A 53 2.06 -10.64 -15.84
CA LEU A 53 1.05 -11.45 -15.17
C LEU A 53 1.06 -12.92 -15.64
N ASN A 54 1.29 -13.16 -16.93
CA ASN A 54 1.39 -14.50 -17.50
C ASN A 54 2.65 -15.23 -16.98
N GLU A 55 3.78 -14.52 -16.91
CA GLU A 55 5.05 -15.08 -16.42
C GLU A 55 4.99 -15.48 -14.96
N ILE A 56 4.47 -14.62 -14.08
CA ILE A 56 4.29 -14.98 -12.67
C ILE A 56 3.21 -16.05 -12.46
N GLY A 57 2.21 -16.09 -13.35
CA GLY A 57 1.15 -17.10 -13.34
C GLY A 57 1.63 -18.52 -13.63
N ALA A 58 2.72 -18.68 -14.38
CA ALA A 58 3.31 -19.96 -14.73
C ALA A 58 3.98 -20.68 -13.54
N LYS A 59 4.34 -19.97 -12.48
CA LYS A 59 4.97 -20.56 -11.28
C LYS A 59 3.91 -21.20 -10.37
N PRO A 60 4.02 -22.51 -10.05
CA PRO A 60 3.09 -23.18 -9.14
C PRO A 60 3.27 -22.66 -7.70
N LEU A 61 2.21 -22.78 -6.90
CA LEU A 61 2.29 -22.47 -5.46
C LEU A 61 3.00 -23.61 -4.73
N PHE A 62 3.75 -23.28 -3.68
CA PHE A 62 4.38 -24.27 -2.80
C PHE A 62 3.36 -25.03 -1.95
N THR A 63 3.60 -26.32 -1.77
CA THR A 63 2.98 -27.07 -0.69
C THR A 63 3.54 -26.59 0.67
N PRO A 64 2.84 -26.84 1.79
CA PRO A 64 3.34 -26.43 3.11
C PRO A 64 4.72 -26.99 3.45
N GLU A 65 5.01 -28.22 3.01
CA GLU A 65 6.29 -28.91 3.27
C GLU A 65 7.41 -28.28 2.44
N GLU A 66 7.16 -27.98 1.16
CA GLU A 66 8.12 -27.30 0.30
C GLU A 66 8.40 -25.88 0.79
N GLU A 67 7.35 -25.14 1.18
CA GLU A 67 7.46 -23.79 1.72
C GLU A 67 8.35 -23.75 2.93
N TYR A 68 8.13 -24.67 3.89
CA TYR A 68 8.99 -24.83 5.07
C TYR A 68 10.46 -25.11 4.70
N GLY A 69 10.68 -26.05 3.78
CA GLY A 69 12.03 -26.43 3.36
C GLY A 69 12.78 -25.27 2.68
N TRP A 70 12.11 -24.53 1.79
CA TRP A 70 12.70 -23.37 1.11
C TRP A 70 12.90 -22.18 2.08
N ALA A 71 11.99 -21.97 3.00
CA ALA A 71 12.13 -20.90 4.02
C ALA A 71 13.33 -21.14 4.95
N CYS A 72 13.54 -22.38 5.43
CA CYS A 72 14.71 -22.70 6.24
C CYS A 72 16.04 -22.48 5.49
N ARG A 73 16.09 -22.84 4.21
CA ARG A 73 17.28 -22.63 3.36
C ARG A 73 17.52 -21.15 3.08
N ALA A 74 16.44 -20.37 2.87
CA ALA A 74 16.52 -18.92 2.70
C ALA A 74 17.06 -18.24 3.98
N GLN A 75 16.60 -18.66 5.15
CA GLN A 75 17.15 -18.20 6.44
C GLN A 75 18.64 -18.55 6.63
N ALA A 76 19.07 -19.71 6.13
CA ALA A 76 20.47 -20.09 6.15
C ALA A 76 21.35 -19.26 5.19
N GLY A 77 20.76 -18.29 4.45
CA GLY A 77 21.48 -17.39 3.54
C GLY A 77 21.64 -17.94 2.13
N GLU A 78 20.95 -19.02 1.76
CA GLU A 78 21.03 -19.57 0.42
C GLU A 78 20.29 -18.66 -0.59
N PHE A 79 21.04 -18.03 -1.48
CA PHE A 79 20.50 -17.09 -2.46
C PHE A 79 19.46 -17.74 -3.39
N ALA A 80 19.70 -18.97 -3.88
CA ALA A 80 18.79 -19.67 -4.76
C ALA A 80 17.45 -20.00 -4.06
N ALA A 81 17.46 -20.30 -2.77
CA ALA A 81 16.25 -20.53 -1.98
C ALA A 81 15.46 -19.24 -1.79
N ARG A 82 16.13 -18.12 -1.49
CA ARG A 82 15.51 -16.80 -1.40
C ARG A 82 14.84 -16.41 -2.72
N GLN A 83 15.54 -16.57 -3.84
CA GLN A 83 15.01 -16.28 -5.16
C GLN A 83 13.74 -17.10 -5.46
N LYS A 84 13.75 -18.40 -5.17
CA LYS A 84 12.57 -19.27 -5.35
C LYS A 84 11.40 -18.83 -4.45
N MET A 85 11.67 -18.48 -3.19
CA MET A 85 10.63 -17.94 -2.31
C MET A 85 9.99 -16.67 -2.85
N ILE A 86 10.76 -15.77 -3.45
CA ILE A 86 10.23 -14.57 -4.10
C ILE A 86 9.37 -14.96 -5.31
N GLU A 87 9.93 -15.69 -6.27
CA GLU A 87 9.28 -16.01 -7.55
C GLU A 87 7.92 -16.72 -7.38
N HIS A 88 7.82 -17.64 -6.43
CA HIS A 88 6.58 -18.39 -6.20
C HIS A 88 5.51 -17.60 -5.41
N ASN A 89 5.88 -16.43 -4.82
CA ASN A 89 4.97 -15.60 -4.05
C ASN A 89 4.61 -14.26 -4.74
N LEU A 90 5.13 -13.97 -5.95
CA LEU A 90 4.78 -12.74 -6.69
C LEU A 90 3.27 -12.63 -6.97
N ARG A 91 2.58 -13.73 -7.17
CA ARG A 91 1.12 -13.75 -7.35
C ARG A 91 0.36 -13.20 -6.15
N LEU A 92 0.87 -13.45 -4.93
CA LEU A 92 0.29 -12.91 -3.71
C LEU A 92 0.39 -11.38 -3.70
N VAL A 93 1.55 -10.84 -4.10
CA VAL A 93 1.76 -9.38 -4.19
C VAL A 93 0.75 -8.74 -5.14
N VAL A 94 0.59 -9.29 -6.35
CA VAL A 94 -0.36 -8.77 -7.34
C VAL A 94 -1.80 -8.83 -6.82
N ASN A 95 -2.17 -9.93 -6.14
CA ASN A 95 -3.50 -10.05 -5.58
C ASN A 95 -3.79 -8.97 -4.54
N ILE A 96 -2.82 -8.65 -3.69
CA ILE A 96 -2.95 -7.57 -2.70
C ILE A 96 -2.95 -6.20 -3.40
N ALA A 97 -2.03 -5.95 -4.34
CA ALA A 97 -1.91 -4.67 -5.04
C ALA A 97 -3.19 -4.28 -5.80
N LYS A 98 -3.91 -5.26 -6.36
CA LYS A 98 -5.20 -5.02 -7.04
C LYS A 98 -6.25 -4.34 -6.16
N HIS A 99 -6.24 -4.53 -4.85
CA HIS A 99 -7.16 -3.86 -3.93
C HIS A 99 -6.85 -2.37 -3.71
N TYR A 100 -5.68 -1.92 -4.18
CA TYR A 100 -5.20 -0.54 -4.06
C TYR A 100 -5.22 0.21 -5.40
N LEU A 101 -5.86 -0.34 -6.44
CA LEU A 101 -6.07 0.35 -7.71
C LEU A 101 -6.83 1.67 -7.52
N ASN A 102 -6.64 2.59 -8.45
CA ASN A 102 -7.31 3.91 -8.49
C ASN A 102 -6.97 4.83 -7.29
N ARG A 103 -5.85 4.61 -6.62
CA ARG A 103 -5.38 5.45 -5.52
C ARG A 103 -4.23 6.40 -5.90
N GLY A 104 -4.11 6.74 -7.19
CA GLY A 104 -3.12 7.70 -7.69
C GLY A 104 -1.75 7.10 -8.02
N ILE A 105 -1.59 5.77 -7.95
CA ILE A 105 -0.37 5.04 -8.32
C ILE A 105 -0.73 3.95 -9.34
N PRO A 106 0.04 3.78 -10.42
CA PRO A 106 -0.14 2.69 -11.39
C PRO A 106 0.02 1.31 -10.74
N LEU A 107 -0.66 0.28 -11.30
CA LEU A 107 -0.62 -1.08 -10.76
C LEU A 107 0.80 -1.65 -10.67
N LEU A 108 1.62 -1.46 -11.70
CA LEU A 108 2.99 -1.99 -11.71
C LEU A 108 3.86 -1.37 -10.61
N ASP A 109 3.72 -0.08 -10.35
CA ASP A 109 4.45 0.59 -9.26
C ASP A 109 4.00 0.08 -7.89
N LEU A 110 2.68 -0.15 -7.70
CA LEU A 110 2.16 -0.79 -6.48
C LEU A 110 2.71 -2.21 -6.30
N VAL A 111 2.86 -2.96 -7.39
CA VAL A 111 3.44 -4.30 -7.36
C VAL A 111 4.91 -4.24 -6.97
N GLU A 112 5.70 -3.31 -7.52
CA GLU A 112 7.12 -3.17 -7.16
C GLU A 112 7.30 -2.79 -5.69
N GLU A 113 6.51 -1.87 -5.18
CA GLU A 113 6.52 -1.53 -3.75
C GLU A 113 6.08 -2.73 -2.88
N GLY A 114 5.10 -3.49 -3.34
CA GLY A 114 4.69 -4.74 -2.69
C GLY A 114 5.78 -5.81 -2.73
N ASN A 115 6.56 -5.90 -3.82
CA ASN A 115 7.71 -6.80 -3.93
C ASN A 115 8.80 -6.47 -2.91
N LEU A 116 9.04 -5.18 -2.61
CA LEU A 116 9.94 -4.78 -1.53
C LEU A 116 9.43 -5.29 -0.17
N GLY A 117 8.12 -5.17 0.08
CA GLY A 117 7.48 -5.73 1.27
C GLY A 117 7.61 -7.27 1.35
N LEU A 118 7.46 -7.98 0.22
CA LEU A 118 7.64 -9.42 0.13
C LEU A 118 9.09 -9.83 0.49
N ILE A 119 10.08 -9.14 -0.06
CA ILE A 119 11.51 -9.39 0.21
C ILE A 119 11.79 -9.23 1.70
N HIS A 120 11.28 -8.16 2.30
CA HIS A 120 11.42 -7.90 3.73
C HIS A 120 10.74 -8.99 4.60
N ALA A 121 9.57 -9.46 4.17
CA ALA A 121 8.89 -10.56 4.82
C ALA A 121 9.71 -11.85 4.81
N ILE A 122 10.37 -12.20 3.69
CA ILE A 122 11.22 -13.39 3.58
C ILE A 122 12.41 -13.32 4.55
N GLU A 123 12.99 -12.13 4.73
CA GLU A 123 14.14 -11.94 5.64
C GLU A 123 13.77 -12.14 7.12
N LYS A 124 12.55 -11.75 7.49
CA LYS A 124 12.07 -11.80 8.88
C LYS A 124 11.18 -13.01 9.20
N PHE A 125 10.83 -13.83 8.22
CA PHE A 125 9.92 -14.96 8.41
C PHE A 125 10.59 -16.09 9.19
N ASP A 126 9.93 -16.59 10.24
CA ASP A 126 10.34 -17.74 11.03
C ASP A 126 9.45 -18.95 10.72
N PRO A 127 9.94 -19.94 9.95
CA PRO A 127 9.17 -21.13 9.60
C PRO A 127 8.88 -22.04 10.81
N GLY A 128 9.65 -21.93 11.91
CA GLY A 128 9.45 -22.73 13.11
C GLY A 128 8.17 -22.44 13.87
N ARG A 129 7.49 -21.30 13.59
CA ARG A 129 6.21 -20.93 14.22
C ARG A 129 5.00 -21.69 13.69
N GLY A 130 5.13 -22.47 12.62
CA GLY A 130 4.05 -23.30 12.07
C GLY A 130 2.96 -22.56 11.30
N PHE A 131 3.10 -21.27 11.05
CA PHE A 131 2.18 -20.48 10.21
C PHE A 131 2.63 -20.50 8.75
N ARG A 132 1.65 -20.35 7.83
CA ARG A 132 1.94 -20.19 6.40
C ARG A 132 2.64 -18.85 6.14
N PHE A 133 3.61 -18.86 5.23
CA PHE A 133 4.33 -17.67 4.82
C PHE A 133 3.40 -16.55 4.32
N SER A 134 2.37 -16.91 3.55
CA SER A 134 1.40 -15.97 3.01
C SER A 134 0.70 -15.13 4.09
N THR A 135 0.38 -15.71 5.26
CA THR A 135 -0.24 -15.00 6.38
C THR A 135 0.66 -13.90 6.90
N TYR A 136 1.94 -14.19 7.06
CA TYR A 136 2.93 -13.23 7.53
C TYR A 136 3.28 -12.18 6.47
N ALA A 137 3.50 -12.60 5.22
CA ALA A 137 3.89 -11.74 4.11
C ALA A 137 2.80 -10.72 3.76
N THR A 138 1.52 -11.08 3.87
CA THR A 138 0.40 -10.17 3.58
C THR A 138 0.50 -8.86 4.36
N TRP A 139 0.91 -8.91 5.63
CA TRP A 139 1.06 -7.72 6.46
C TRP A 139 2.17 -6.80 5.93
N TRP A 140 3.35 -7.34 5.61
CA TRP A 140 4.48 -6.56 5.09
C TRP A 140 4.23 -5.98 3.70
N ILE A 141 3.60 -6.77 2.82
CA ILE A 141 3.22 -6.33 1.47
C ILE A 141 2.24 -5.17 1.57
N ARG A 142 1.19 -5.31 2.40
CA ARG A 142 0.19 -4.26 2.62
C ARG A 142 0.82 -2.99 3.16
N GLN A 143 1.64 -3.09 4.18
CA GLN A 143 2.34 -1.96 4.80
C GLN A 143 3.21 -1.21 3.79
N SER A 144 3.98 -1.94 2.96
CA SER A 144 4.83 -1.33 1.93
C SER A 144 4.01 -0.56 0.89
N ILE A 145 2.94 -1.17 0.38
CA ILE A 145 2.02 -0.54 -0.58
C ILE A 145 1.36 0.71 0.02
N GLU A 146 0.84 0.64 1.23
CA GLU A 146 0.20 1.78 1.90
C GLU A 146 1.17 2.92 2.16
N ARG A 147 2.40 2.60 2.58
CA ARG A 147 3.48 3.57 2.74
C ARG A 147 3.83 4.26 1.41
N ALA A 148 3.90 3.50 0.32
CA ALA A 148 4.13 4.05 -1.02
C ALA A 148 2.99 4.99 -1.45
N ILE A 149 1.74 4.60 -1.23
CA ILE A 149 0.58 5.45 -1.54
C ILE A 149 0.65 6.77 -0.76
N MET A 150 0.92 6.74 0.55
CA MET A 150 1.04 7.96 1.35
C MET A 150 2.15 8.88 0.87
N ASN A 151 3.22 8.31 0.30
CA ASN A 151 4.40 9.06 -0.12
C ASN A 151 4.36 9.57 -1.55
N GLN A 152 3.69 8.86 -2.47
CA GLN A 152 3.83 9.06 -3.92
C GLN A 152 2.51 9.41 -4.62
N SER A 153 1.34 9.17 -4.00
CA SER A 153 0.05 9.38 -4.65
C SER A 153 -0.30 10.84 -4.95
N ARG A 154 0.41 11.80 -4.35
CA ARG A 154 0.12 13.24 -4.48
C ARG A 154 1.27 13.98 -5.15
N THR A 155 0.95 14.90 -6.06
CA THR A 155 1.91 15.80 -6.71
C THR A 155 2.67 16.66 -5.68
N ILE A 156 1.97 17.19 -4.68
CA ILE A 156 2.61 17.84 -3.52
C ILE A 156 2.58 16.83 -2.37
N ARG A 157 3.76 16.32 -2.01
CA ARG A 157 3.92 15.36 -0.93
C ARG A 157 3.51 15.97 0.42
N LEU A 158 2.62 15.29 1.12
CA LEU A 158 2.25 15.63 2.49
C LEU A 158 2.95 14.69 3.49
N PRO A 159 3.27 15.18 4.71
CA PRO A 159 3.75 14.31 5.79
C PRO A 159 2.72 13.24 6.15
N VAL A 160 3.19 12.04 6.53
CA VAL A 160 2.32 10.87 6.80
C VAL A 160 1.27 11.16 7.89
N HIS A 161 1.63 11.91 8.94
CA HIS A 161 0.70 12.27 10.01
C HIS A 161 -0.47 13.12 9.48
N VAL A 162 -0.21 14.05 8.56
CA VAL A 162 -1.26 14.89 7.93
C VAL A 162 -2.18 14.03 7.07
N VAL A 163 -1.63 13.07 6.30
CA VAL A 163 -2.43 12.14 5.50
C VAL A 163 -3.32 11.28 6.39
N LYS A 164 -2.80 10.78 7.53
CA LYS A 164 -3.59 10.03 8.51
C LYS A 164 -4.73 10.87 9.09
N GLU A 165 -4.47 12.15 9.41
CA GLU A 165 -5.51 13.07 9.90
C GLU A 165 -6.59 13.34 8.85
N ILE A 166 -6.22 13.58 7.59
CA ILE A 166 -7.17 13.74 6.49
C ILE A 166 -8.05 12.49 6.37
N ASN A 167 -7.44 11.30 6.38
CA ASN A 167 -8.17 10.04 6.28
C ASN A 167 -9.12 9.82 7.46
N GLN A 168 -8.73 10.21 8.68
CA GLN A 168 -9.61 10.16 9.86
C GLN A 168 -10.82 11.06 9.68
N ILE A 169 -10.62 12.30 9.22
CA ILE A 169 -11.71 13.26 8.95
C ILE A 169 -12.65 12.72 7.86
N LEU A 170 -12.11 12.18 6.76
CA LEU A 170 -12.90 11.62 5.67
C LEU A 170 -13.70 10.37 6.09
N ARG A 171 -13.17 9.56 7.02
CA ARG A 171 -13.92 8.44 7.61
C ARG A 171 -15.08 8.92 8.47
N ALA A 172 -14.82 9.88 9.35
CA ALA A 172 -15.86 10.48 10.17
C ALA A 172 -16.97 11.12 9.33
N PHE A 173 -16.59 11.81 8.25
CA PHE A 173 -17.52 12.39 7.28
C PHE A 173 -18.44 11.31 6.69
N ARG A 174 -17.89 10.23 6.13
CA ARG A 174 -18.66 9.12 5.55
C ARG A 174 -19.56 8.43 6.60
N HIS A 175 -19.04 8.22 7.81
CA HIS A 175 -19.82 7.62 8.88
C HIS A 175 -21.06 8.46 9.23
N LEU A 176 -20.90 9.78 9.33
CA LEU A 176 -22.01 10.70 9.63
C LEU A 176 -22.99 10.82 8.46
N GLU A 177 -22.49 10.86 7.23
CA GLU A 177 -23.31 10.91 6.02
C GLU A 177 -24.20 9.64 5.90
N PHE A 178 -23.62 8.47 6.16
CA PHE A 178 -24.34 7.22 6.15
C PHE A 178 -25.37 7.12 7.30
N ALA A 179 -25.02 7.60 8.51
CA ALA A 179 -25.89 7.54 9.68
C ALA A 179 -27.06 8.51 9.61
N ASN A 180 -26.86 9.71 9.09
CA ASN A 180 -27.84 10.80 9.14
C ASN A 180 -28.66 10.96 7.83
N GLY A 181 -28.20 10.38 6.70
CA GLY A 181 -28.86 10.52 5.38
C GLY A 181 -29.02 11.97 4.92
N ARG A 182 -28.26 12.92 5.46
CA ARG A 182 -28.30 14.38 5.19
C ARG A 182 -26.90 14.94 5.06
N GLU A 183 -26.82 16.15 4.50
CA GLU A 183 -25.56 16.92 4.46
C GLU A 183 -24.93 17.02 5.85
N THR A 184 -23.68 16.59 5.93
CA THR A 184 -22.92 16.57 7.18
C THR A 184 -22.21 17.92 7.38
N HIS A 185 -22.43 18.58 8.51
CA HIS A 185 -21.77 19.82 8.85
C HIS A 185 -20.41 19.60 9.51
N LEU A 186 -19.44 20.48 9.22
CA LEU A 186 -18.08 20.42 9.78
C LEU A 186 -18.07 20.37 11.32
N GLU A 187 -19.03 21.02 11.96
CA GLU A 187 -19.18 21.03 13.42
C GLU A 187 -19.46 19.64 14.00
N GLN A 188 -20.23 18.81 13.30
CA GLN A 188 -20.54 17.44 13.71
C GLN A 188 -19.29 16.55 13.60
N ILE A 189 -18.49 16.73 12.54
CA ILE A 189 -17.24 16.02 12.34
C ILE A 189 -16.24 16.41 13.44
N ALA A 190 -16.09 17.71 13.71
CA ALA A 190 -15.23 18.24 14.73
C ALA A 190 -15.58 17.70 16.12
N HIS A 191 -16.88 17.61 16.43
CA HIS A 191 -17.38 17.02 17.68
C HIS A 191 -17.08 15.51 17.75
N LEU A 192 -17.24 14.77 16.64
CA LEU A 192 -16.99 13.32 16.62
C LEU A 192 -15.51 12.97 16.82
N ILE A 193 -14.59 13.82 16.27
CA ILE A 193 -13.13 13.61 16.34
C ILE A 193 -12.52 14.28 17.59
N ASP A 194 -13.33 15.04 18.35
CA ASP A 194 -12.88 15.84 19.50
C ASP A 194 -11.76 16.85 19.15
N ARG A 195 -11.97 17.59 18.04
CA ARG A 195 -11.04 18.61 17.56
C ARG A 195 -11.75 19.95 17.26
N PRO A 196 -11.02 21.09 17.32
CA PRO A 196 -11.56 22.39 16.93
C PRO A 196 -12.00 22.40 15.46
N VAL A 197 -13.13 23.04 15.15
CA VAL A 197 -13.67 23.16 13.77
C VAL A 197 -12.66 23.82 12.82
N GLU A 198 -11.90 24.80 13.32
CA GLU A 198 -10.88 25.48 12.51
C GLU A 198 -9.73 24.56 12.06
N ASP A 199 -9.32 23.61 12.90
CA ASP A 199 -8.28 22.64 12.56
C ASP A 199 -8.79 21.63 11.52
N VAL A 200 -10.04 21.16 11.68
CA VAL A 200 -10.69 20.28 10.69
C VAL A 200 -10.80 20.98 9.32
N ARG A 201 -11.21 22.26 9.31
CA ARG A 201 -11.29 23.05 8.08
C ARG A 201 -9.93 23.23 7.42
N ARG A 202 -8.88 23.55 8.20
CA ARG A 202 -7.51 23.72 7.73
C ARG A 202 -6.96 22.41 7.14
N THR A 203 -7.19 21.29 7.81
CA THR A 203 -6.75 19.97 7.34
C THR A 203 -7.46 19.55 6.06
N LEU A 204 -8.77 19.82 5.94
CA LEU A 204 -9.52 19.54 4.71
C LEU A 204 -9.07 20.40 3.52
N ALA A 205 -8.69 21.65 3.75
CA ALA A 205 -8.14 22.51 2.70
C ALA A 205 -6.85 21.96 2.07
N LEU A 206 -6.08 21.15 2.81
CA LEU A 206 -4.89 20.45 2.26
C LEU A 206 -5.26 19.29 1.31
N ASN A 207 -6.53 18.87 1.28
CA ASN A 207 -7.02 17.80 0.42
C ASN A 207 -7.54 18.30 -0.93
N GLU A 208 -7.42 19.59 -1.25
CA GLU A 208 -7.86 20.16 -2.52
C GLU A 208 -7.05 19.56 -3.69
N HIS A 209 -7.75 19.31 -4.80
CA HIS A 209 -7.14 18.82 -6.03
C HIS A 209 -6.34 19.94 -6.71
N ILE A 210 -5.13 19.59 -7.15
CA ILE A 210 -4.28 20.48 -7.94
C ILE A 210 -4.78 20.45 -9.37
N SER A 211 -5.09 21.62 -9.95
CA SER A 211 -5.46 21.76 -11.35
C SER A 211 -4.25 22.14 -12.22
N SER A 212 -4.29 21.78 -13.50
CA SER A 212 -3.26 22.17 -14.45
C SER A 212 -3.37 23.66 -14.77
N LEU A 213 -2.22 24.34 -14.91
CA LEU A 213 -2.17 25.73 -15.39
C LEU A 213 -2.56 25.85 -16.87
N ASP A 214 -2.43 24.76 -17.63
CA ASP A 214 -2.74 24.70 -19.06
C ASP A 214 -4.20 24.28 -19.31
N ALA A 215 -4.99 24.08 -18.25
CA ALA A 215 -6.41 23.76 -18.42
C ALA A 215 -7.16 24.96 -19.03
N PRO A 216 -7.97 24.77 -20.11
CA PRO A 216 -8.78 25.84 -20.64
C PRO A 216 -9.81 26.29 -19.61
N LEU A 217 -9.99 27.62 -19.52
CA LEU A 217 -10.98 28.28 -18.65
C LEU A 217 -12.40 28.05 -19.15
#